data_4477bfee82d8f562116ac5bc3e729004
#
_entry.id   4477bfee82d8f562116ac5bc3e729004
#
_cell.length_a   1.000
_cell.length_b   1.000
_cell.length_c   1.000
_cell.angle_alpha   90.00
_cell.angle_beta   90.00
_cell.angle_gamma   90.00
#
_symmetry.space_group_name_H-M   'P 1'
#
loop_
_entity.id
_entity.type
_entity.pdbx_description
1 polymer ?
#
loop_
_entity_poly.entity_id
_entity_poly.type
_entity_poly.pdbx_seq_one_letter_code
_entity_poly.pdbx_strand_id
1 'polypeptide(L)'
;MKSNLSCAIALFAVLLLSSCYSTKKITYFNDLRDSSTWSAPITNYIQPKFQKDDRISVEVRTIDKGTSDFLNSGAIINSSAGTSGEGSTGQSSKEKGYVVDEKGDIYLPFIGKIHAEGLTKMELKEAITREISKYVKNPIVYVEWLNFKYTVIGETKGTGVYELEGDRMNVIQAVAKAGDFNKTAELDNVMLIREENG
;
A
#
# COMPACT_ATOMS: atom_id res chain seq x y z
N MET A 1 -5.54 -0.71 -68.52
CA MET A 1 -5.02 -1.35 -67.29
C MET A 1 -4.14 -0.47 -66.40
N LYS A 2 -3.35 0.48 -66.93
CA LYS A 2 -2.49 1.38 -66.10
C LYS A 2 -3.27 2.41 -65.27
N SER A 3 -4.43 2.88 -65.76
CA SER A 3 -5.29 3.88 -65.06
C SER A 3 -5.89 3.28 -63.78
N ASN A 4 -6.35 2.05 -63.79
CA ASN A 4 -7.00 1.44 -62.61
C ASN A 4 -5.98 1.11 -61.48
N LEU A 5 -4.73 0.83 -61.86
CA LEU A 5 -3.67 0.61 -60.87
C LEU A 5 -3.28 1.92 -60.13
N SER A 6 -3.23 3.02 -60.89
CA SER A 6 -2.93 4.35 -60.29
C SER A 6 -4.04 4.80 -59.31
N CYS A 7 -5.29 4.51 -59.65
CA CYS A 7 -6.43 4.83 -58.77
C CYS A 7 -6.43 3.97 -57.45
N ALA A 8 -6.08 2.70 -57.60
CA ALA A 8 -5.94 1.78 -56.45
C ALA A 8 -4.79 2.22 -55.48
N ILE A 9 -3.67 2.66 -56.04
CA ILE A 9 -2.53 3.15 -55.26
C ILE A 9 -2.92 4.46 -54.53
N ALA A 10 -3.62 5.37 -55.20
CA ALA A 10 -4.09 6.60 -54.61
C ALA A 10 -5.11 6.36 -53.47
N LEU A 11 -6.03 5.43 -53.63
CA LEU A 11 -7.00 5.03 -52.59
C LEU A 11 -6.30 4.39 -51.41
N PHE A 12 -5.29 3.56 -51.62
CA PHE A 12 -4.49 2.93 -50.55
C PHE A 12 -3.68 3.97 -49.79
N ALA A 13 -3.10 4.95 -50.46
CA ALA A 13 -2.37 6.05 -49.83
C ALA A 13 -3.28 6.94 -48.94
N VAL A 14 -4.52 7.19 -49.36
CA VAL A 14 -5.53 7.94 -48.57
C VAL A 14 -5.93 7.16 -47.30
N LEU A 15 -6.07 5.84 -47.38
CA LEU A 15 -6.37 4.99 -46.24
C LEU A 15 -5.23 4.95 -45.18
N LEU A 16 -3.98 5.09 -45.60
CA LEU A 16 -2.82 5.15 -44.70
C LEU A 16 -2.69 6.47 -43.92
N LEU A 17 -3.31 7.56 -44.41
CA LEU A 17 -3.26 8.88 -43.79
C LEU A 17 -4.33 9.13 -42.70
N SER A 18 -5.28 8.20 -42.52
CA SER A 18 -6.40 8.38 -41.60
C SER A 18 -6.13 7.94 -40.17
N SER A 19 -4.89 7.59 -39.82
CA SER A 19 -4.49 7.20 -38.46
C SER A 19 -4.27 8.42 -37.53
N CYS A 20 -5.33 9.18 -37.26
CA CYS A 20 -5.30 10.19 -36.21
C CYS A 20 -5.59 9.56 -34.86
N TYR A 21 -4.55 9.19 -34.14
CA TYR A 21 -4.64 8.79 -32.74
C TYR A 21 -4.77 10.03 -31.84
N SER A 22 -5.89 10.15 -31.14
CA SER A 22 -6.11 11.27 -30.22
C SER A 22 -5.31 11.08 -28.93
N THR A 23 -4.35 11.98 -28.68
CA THR A 23 -3.52 11.97 -27.47
C THR A 23 -4.23 12.50 -26.23
N LYS A 24 -5.42 13.08 -26.36
CA LYS A 24 -6.18 13.67 -25.24
C LYS A 24 -6.55 12.68 -24.13
N LYS A 25 -6.65 11.39 -24.45
CA LYS A 25 -6.97 10.35 -23.47
C LYS A 25 -5.75 9.85 -22.67
N ILE A 26 -4.54 10.27 -23.04
CA ILE A 26 -3.30 9.78 -22.41
C ILE A 26 -2.73 10.78 -21.41
N THR A 27 -3.25 12.00 -21.38
CA THR A 27 -2.72 13.07 -20.53
C THR A 27 -3.49 13.06 -19.19
N TYR A 28 -2.77 13.00 -18.08
CA TYR A 28 -3.36 13.13 -16.76
C TYR A 28 -3.91 14.54 -16.54
N PHE A 29 -4.97 14.66 -15.75
CA PHE A 29 -5.52 15.93 -15.27
C PHE A 29 -5.97 16.89 -16.38
N ASN A 30 -6.46 16.35 -17.51
CA ASN A 30 -6.99 17.15 -18.62
C ASN A 30 -8.22 18.00 -18.26
N ASP A 31 -8.90 17.64 -17.17
CA ASP A 31 -10.10 18.28 -16.64
C ASP A 31 -9.79 19.40 -15.64
N LEU A 32 -8.52 19.51 -15.21
CA LEU A 32 -8.11 20.60 -14.34
C LEU A 32 -8.02 21.90 -15.14
N ARG A 33 -8.63 22.96 -14.59
CA ARG A 33 -8.50 24.31 -15.15
C ARG A 33 -7.05 24.74 -15.16
N ASP A 34 -6.68 25.47 -16.21
CA ASP A 34 -5.34 26.03 -16.41
C ASP A 34 -5.08 27.18 -15.42
N SER A 35 -5.08 26.86 -14.12
CA SER A 35 -4.80 27.79 -13.03
C SER A 35 -3.51 27.38 -12.34
N SER A 36 -2.66 28.36 -12.06
CA SER A 36 -1.36 28.14 -11.39
C SER A 36 -1.46 27.54 -9.98
N THR A 37 -2.67 27.56 -9.41
CA THR A 37 -2.97 26.96 -8.10
C THR A 37 -4.33 26.29 -8.12
N TRP A 38 -4.33 24.98 -7.85
CA TRP A 38 -5.54 24.21 -7.62
C TRP A 38 -5.53 23.66 -6.20
N SER A 39 -6.62 23.88 -5.45
CA SER A 39 -6.77 23.32 -4.12
C SER A 39 -8.15 22.69 -3.99
N ALA A 40 -8.19 21.47 -3.46
CA ALA A 40 -9.43 20.82 -3.06
C ALA A 40 -9.37 20.47 -1.57
N PRO A 41 -10.46 20.67 -0.81
CA PRO A 41 -10.52 20.24 0.56
C PRO A 41 -10.47 18.69 0.61
N ILE A 42 -9.65 18.15 1.50
CA ILE A 42 -9.67 16.72 1.79
C ILE A 42 -10.87 16.45 2.69
N THR A 43 -11.96 15.98 2.12
CA THR A 43 -13.22 15.71 2.85
C THR A 43 -13.27 14.33 3.49
N ASN A 44 -12.46 13.38 3.01
CA ASN A 44 -12.48 11.97 3.42
C ASN A 44 -11.18 11.59 4.13
N TYR A 45 -10.88 12.24 5.26
CA TYR A 45 -9.77 11.84 6.09
C TYR A 45 -10.20 10.71 7.02
N ILE A 46 -9.96 9.47 6.60
CA ILE A 46 -10.20 8.28 7.41
C ILE A 46 -8.88 7.88 8.06
N GLN A 47 -8.88 7.79 9.39
CA GLN A 47 -7.77 7.20 10.12
C GLN A 47 -7.95 5.67 10.10
N PRO A 48 -6.99 4.91 9.56
CA PRO A 48 -7.06 3.47 9.59
C PRO A 48 -7.03 2.98 11.04
N LYS A 49 -7.83 1.94 11.32
CA LYS A 49 -7.95 1.27 12.60
C LYS A 49 -7.49 -0.17 12.45
N PHE A 50 -6.91 -0.71 13.52
CA PHE A 50 -6.50 -2.11 13.53
C PHE A 50 -7.72 -3.03 13.46
N GLN A 51 -7.57 -4.10 12.70
CA GLN A 51 -8.56 -5.15 12.50
C GLN A 51 -7.98 -6.51 12.93
N LYS A 52 -8.84 -7.52 13.01
CA LYS A 52 -8.42 -8.90 13.21
C LYS A 52 -7.50 -9.34 12.08
N ASP A 53 -6.56 -10.22 12.37
CA ASP A 53 -5.53 -10.70 11.46
C ASP A 53 -4.49 -9.66 11.00
N ASP A 54 -4.60 -8.40 11.47
CA ASP A 54 -3.57 -7.41 11.24
C ASP A 54 -2.25 -7.83 11.89
N ARG A 55 -1.16 -7.59 11.16
CA ARG A 55 0.20 -7.77 11.65
C ARG A 55 0.77 -6.43 12.04
N ILE A 56 1.23 -6.34 13.28
CA ILE A 56 1.67 -5.10 13.90
C ILE A 56 3.11 -5.25 14.37
N SER A 57 3.98 -4.36 13.95
CA SER A 57 5.28 -4.16 14.57
C SER A 57 5.12 -3.28 15.80
N VAL A 58 5.63 -3.74 16.93
CA VAL A 58 5.73 -2.94 18.15
C VAL A 58 7.20 -2.95 18.56
N GLU A 59 7.83 -1.79 18.57
CA GLU A 59 9.19 -1.59 19.03
C GLU A 59 9.19 -0.67 20.24
N VAL A 60 9.80 -1.13 21.33
CA VAL A 60 9.95 -0.36 22.57
C VAL A 60 11.42 0.03 22.73
N ARG A 61 11.68 1.32 22.79
CA ARG A 61 13.01 1.85 23.08
C ARG A 61 13.05 2.49 24.47
N THR A 62 14.11 2.19 25.20
CA THR A 62 14.39 2.74 26.51
C THR A 62 15.82 3.29 26.54
N ILE A 63 16.18 4.00 27.61
CA ILE A 63 17.55 4.52 27.79
C ILE A 63 18.56 3.36 27.89
N ASP A 64 18.16 2.26 28.52
CA ASP A 64 18.99 1.05 28.64
C ASP A 64 18.75 0.11 27.45
N LYS A 65 19.83 -0.19 26.71
CA LYS A 65 19.76 -1.06 25.54
C LYS A 65 19.37 -2.49 25.90
N GLY A 66 19.87 -3.02 27.04
CA GLY A 66 19.55 -4.38 27.49
C GLY A 66 18.06 -4.54 27.76
N THR A 67 17.45 -3.56 28.39
CA THR A 67 15.99 -3.52 28.61
C THR A 67 15.21 -3.43 27.30
N SER A 68 15.68 -2.62 26.34
CA SER A 68 15.07 -2.53 25.02
C SER A 68 15.13 -3.85 24.27
N ASP A 69 16.29 -4.51 24.22
CA ASP A 69 16.49 -5.79 23.55
C ASP A 69 15.61 -6.89 24.18
N PHE A 70 15.47 -6.87 25.51
CA PHE A 70 14.62 -7.81 26.25
C PHE A 70 13.12 -7.60 25.91
N LEU A 71 12.62 -6.38 25.93
CA LEU A 71 11.22 -6.07 25.61
C LEU A 71 10.86 -6.43 24.18
N ASN A 72 11.80 -6.35 23.24
CA ASN A 72 11.60 -6.66 21.84
C ASN A 72 11.94 -8.11 21.44
N SER A 73 12.36 -8.95 22.39
CA SER A 73 12.83 -10.32 22.09
C SER A 73 11.73 -11.30 21.70
N GLY A 74 10.47 -11.02 22.06
CA GLY A 74 9.34 -11.93 21.88
C GLY A 74 8.58 -11.83 20.56
N ALA A 75 8.89 -10.84 19.73
CA ALA A 75 8.13 -10.53 18.53
C ALA A 75 8.65 -11.29 17.30
N ILE A 76 8.29 -12.57 17.13
CA ILE A 76 8.67 -13.34 15.92
C ILE A 76 7.40 -13.83 15.25
N ILE A 77 7.08 -13.24 14.07
CA ILE A 77 6.09 -13.81 13.15
C ILE A 77 6.83 -14.71 12.16
N ASN A 78 6.51 -16.00 12.16
CA ASN A 78 6.93 -16.89 11.10
C ASN A 78 6.06 -16.61 9.87
N SER A 79 6.55 -15.83 8.92
CA SER A 79 5.90 -15.65 7.63
C SER A 79 6.07 -16.91 6.81
N SER A 80 5.24 -17.93 7.05
CA SER A 80 5.09 -19.08 6.17
C SER A 80 4.17 -18.70 5.00
N ALA A 81 4.52 -17.68 4.24
CA ALA A 81 3.91 -17.48 2.93
C ALA A 81 4.66 -18.34 1.95
N GLY A 82 4.12 -19.54 1.72
CA GLY A 82 4.66 -20.49 0.76
C GLY A 82 4.71 -19.91 -0.64
N THR A 83 5.84 -20.08 -1.25
CA THR A 83 5.96 -20.45 -2.67
C THR A 83 7.24 -21.23 -2.81
N SER A 84 7.10 -22.53 -2.95
CA SER A 84 8.13 -23.44 -3.37
C SER A 84 8.52 -23.09 -4.80
N GLY A 85 9.54 -22.27 -4.97
CA GLY A 85 10.27 -22.04 -6.19
C GLY A 85 11.73 -22.33 -5.90
N GLU A 86 12.23 -23.44 -6.39
CA GLU A 86 13.64 -23.80 -6.29
C GLU A 86 14.51 -22.70 -6.90
N GLY A 87 15.43 -22.17 -6.12
CA GLY A 87 16.54 -21.39 -6.64
C GLY A 87 16.83 -20.03 -6.04
N SER A 88 16.22 -19.63 -4.92
CA SER A 88 16.59 -18.40 -4.25
C SER A 88 17.15 -18.68 -2.85
N THR A 89 18.43 -18.36 -2.65
CA THR A 89 19.02 -18.21 -1.30
C THR A 89 18.41 -16.96 -0.63
N GLY A 90 17.08 -16.97 -0.49
CA GLY A 90 16.34 -15.92 0.19
C GLY A 90 16.50 -16.12 1.68
N GLN A 91 17.25 -15.25 2.32
CA GLN A 91 17.13 -15.04 3.75
C GLN A 91 15.65 -14.78 4.05
N SER A 92 14.99 -15.74 4.67
CA SER A 92 13.71 -15.56 5.32
C SER A 92 13.91 -14.47 6.38
N SER A 93 13.61 -13.23 6.05
CA SER A 93 13.61 -12.16 7.01
C SER A 93 12.47 -12.46 8.00
N LYS A 94 12.86 -12.89 9.20
CA LYS A 94 11.91 -13.05 10.30
C LYS A 94 11.42 -11.66 10.66
N GLU A 95 10.27 -11.30 10.13
CA GLU A 95 9.61 -10.05 10.53
C GLU A 95 9.22 -10.14 11.99
N LYS A 96 9.68 -9.16 12.76
CA LYS A 96 9.31 -9.05 14.17
C LYS A 96 7.95 -8.35 14.25
N GLY A 97 6.95 -9.02 14.80
CA GLY A 97 5.62 -8.43 14.94
C GLY A 97 4.65 -9.29 15.73
N TYR A 98 3.46 -8.78 15.88
CA TYR A 98 2.35 -9.41 16.60
C TYR A 98 1.15 -9.49 15.67
N VAL A 99 0.31 -10.51 15.85
CA VAL A 99 -0.93 -10.66 15.10
C VAL A 99 -2.09 -10.31 16.03
N VAL A 100 -3.05 -9.54 15.52
CA VAL A 100 -4.32 -9.28 16.21
C VAL A 100 -5.17 -10.57 16.12
N ASP A 101 -5.52 -11.12 17.27
CA ASP A 101 -6.25 -12.38 17.35
C ASP A 101 -7.76 -12.20 17.03
N GLU A 102 -8.51 -13.32 17.02
CA GLU A 102 -9.95 -13.33 16.78
C GLU A 102 -10.76 -12.49 17.80
N LYS A 103 -10.17 -12.18 18.95
CA LYS A 103 -10.77 -11.35 19.99
C LYS A 103 -10.38 -9.89 19.88
N GLY A 104 -9.57 -9.54 18.88
CA GLY A 104 -9.06 -8.20 18.69
C GLY A 104 -7.87 -7.83 19.57
N ASP A 105 -7.19 -8.81 20.15
CA ASP A 105 -6.12 -8.59 21.12
C ASP A 105 -4.74 -8.94 20.54
N ILE A 106 -3.71 -8.27 21.03
CA ILE A 106 -2.31 -8.64 20.81
C ILE A 106 -1.66 -9.04 22.13
N TYR A 107 -0.69 -9.97 22.07
CA TYR A 107 0.03 -10.43 23.24
C TYR A 107 1.48 -9.95 23.20
N LEU A 108 1.80 -9.02 24.07
CA LEU A 108 3.13 -8.45 24.21
C LEU A 108 3.88 -9.12 25.37
N PRO A 109 5.18 -9.44 25.24
CA PRO A 109 5.98 -9.92 26.36
C PRO A 109 5.88 -8.94 27.53
N PHE A 110 5.85 -9.47 28.76
CA PHE A 110 5.84 -8.75 30.03
C PHE A 110 4.59 -7.94 30.38
N ILE A 111 3.89 -7.36 29.42
CA ILE A 111 2.66 -6.61 29.68
C ILE A 111 1.40 -7.40 29.39
N GLY A 112 1.56 -8.56 28.72
CA GLY A 112 0.46 -9.45 28.43
C GLY A 112 -0.45 -8.95 27.32
N LYS A 113 -1.75 -9.09 27.53
CA LYS A 113 -2.79 -8.85 26.55
C LYS A 113 -3.16 -7.37 26.47
N ILE A 114 -3.22 -6.83 25.24
CA ILE A 114 -3.70 -5.49 24.94
C ILE A 114 -4.72 -5.56 23.81
N HIS A 115 -5.86 -4.91 23.97
CA HIS A 115 -6.86 -4.81 22.92
C HIS A 115 -6.40 -3.82 21.84
N ALA A 116 -6.36 -4.28 20.58
CA ALA A 116 -5.89 -3.50 19.44
C ALA A 116 -7.00 -3.19 18.43
N GLU A 117 -7.99 -4.08 18.28
CA GLU A 117 -9.08 -3.93 17.31
C GLU A 117 -9.83 -2.61 17.51
N GLY A 118 -10.10 -1.90 16.43
CA GLY A 118 -10.83 -0.62 16.43
C GLY A 118 -10.01 0.57 16.91
N LEU A 119 -8.79 0.37 17.40
CA LEU A 119 -7.89 1.46 17.78
C LEU A 119 -7.12 1.97 16.56
N THR A 120 -6.85 3.25 16.55
CA THR A 120 -5.88 3.87 15.65
C THR A 120 -4.44 3.56 16.11
N LYS A 121 -3.47 3.76 15.24
CA LYS A 121 -2.04 3.61 15.57
C LYS A 121 -1.64 4.43 16.80
N MET A 122 -2.17 5.64 16.94
CA MET A 122 -1.88 6.53 18.06
C MET A 122 -2.48 5.99 19.37
N GLU A 123 -3.74 5.58 19.35
CA GLU A 123 -4.42 5.04 20.53
C GLU A 123 -3.76 3.75 21.03
N LEU A 124 -3.37 2.86 20.11
CA LEU A 124 -2.66 1.63 20.47
C LEU A 124 -1.28 1.94 21.06
N LYS A 125 -0.54 2.87 20.46
CA LYS A 125 0.75 3.36 21.00
C LYS A 125 0.58 3.88 22.43
N GLU A 126 -0.44 4.69 22.69
CA GLU A 126 -0.72 5.25 24.03
C GLU A 126 -1.10 4.15 25.03
N ALA A 127 -1.92 3.19 24.62
CA ALA A 127 -2.29 2.04 25.44
C ALA A 127 -1.06 1.22 25.85
N ILE A 128 -0.21 0.88 24.88
CA ILE A 128 1.04 0.15 25.13
C ILE A 128 1.99 0.95 26.03
N THR A 129 2.16 2.24 25.74
CA THR A 129 3.03 3.12 26.54
C THR A 129 2.59 3.18 27.99
N ARG A 130 1.29 3.28 28.25
CA ARG A 130 0.72 3.31 29.61
C ARG A 130 1.02 2.04 30.37
N GLU A 131 0.88 0.87 29.73
CA GLU A 131 1.16 -0.40 30.39
C GLU A 131 2.65 -0.59 30.67
N ILE A 132 3.52 -0.31 29.67
CA ILE A 132 4.98 -0.44 29.81
C ILE A 132 5.55 0.55 30.84
N SER A 133 4.98 1.74 30.99
CA SER A 133 5.43 2.76 31.95
C SER A 133 5.34 2.30 33.40
N LYS A 134 4.57 1.25 33.70
CA LYS A 134 4.53 0.61 35.02
C LYS A 134 5.83 -0.10 35.40
N TYR A 135 6.59 -0.53 34.38
CA TYR A 135 7.80 -1.36 34.53
C TYR A 135 9.07 -0.61 34.17
N VAL A 136 8.99 0.34 33.24
CA VAL A 136 10.14 1.04 32.67
C VAL A 136 9.90 2.55 32.67
N LYS A 137 10.92 3.33 33.04
CA LYS A 137 10.85 4.79 33.01
C LYS A 137 11.04 5.32 31.58
N ASN A 138 10.15 6.23 31.18
CA ASN A 138 10.22 6.94 29.89
C ASN A 138 10.38 6.01 28.66
N PRO A 139 9.50 5.03 28.45
CA PRO A 139 9.56 4.19 27.28
C PRO A 139 9.13 4.97 26.03
N ILE A 140 9.79 4.75 24.91
CA ILE A 140 9.37 5.25 23.59
C ILE A 140 8.83 4.06 22.82
N VAL A 141 7.55 4.10 22.45
CA VAL A 141 6.88 3.02 21.74
C VAL A 141 6.64 3.42 20.29
N TYR A 142 7.03 2.56 19.35
CA TYR A 142 6.72 2.65 17.94
C TYR A 142 5.75 1.54 17.57
N VAL A 143 4.72 1.87 16.82
CA VAL A 143 3.71 0.93 16.34
C VAL A 143 3.57 1.13 14.83
N GLU A 144 3.66 0.05 14.05
CA GLU A 144 3.51 0.11 12.59
C GLU A 144 2.78 -1.13 12.06
N TRP A 145 2.05 -0.99 10.96
CA TRP A 145 1.49 -2.14 10.24
C TRP A 145 2.57 -2.86 9.45
N LEU A 146 2.55 -4.19 9.45
CA LEU A 146 3.45 -5.03 8.66
C LEU A 146 2.78 -5.63 7.42
N ASN A 147 1.46 -5.68 7.35
CA ASN A 147 0.72 -6.33 6.27
C ASN A 147 -0.12 -5.36 5.42
N PHE A 148 0.21 -4.09 5.43
CA PHE A 148 -0.52 -3.13 4.60
C PHE A 148 -0.16 -3.35 3.13
N LYS A 149 -1.14 -3.85 2.36
CA LYS A 149 -0.97 -4.20 0.94
C LYS A 149 -2.09 -3.58 0.12
N TYR A 150 -1.77 -3.29 -1.13
CA TYR A 150 -2.77 -2.92 -2.13
C TYR A 150 -2.54 -3.73 -3.41
N THR A 151 -3.60 -3.94 -4.16
CA THR A 151 -3.54 -4.70 -5.40
C THR A 151 -3.87 -3.79 -6.57
N VAL A 152 -3.05 -3.84 -7.60
CA VAL A 152 -3.28 -3.15 -8.87
C VAL A 152 -3.63 -4.18 -9.93
N ILE A 153 -4.79 -4.01 -10.58
CA ILE A 153 -5.29 -4.89 -11.63
C ILE A 153 -5.75 -4.03 -12.80
N GLY A 154 -5.50 -4.48 -14.02
CA GLY A 154 -5.97 -3.82 -15.25
C GLY A 154 -4.83 -3.43 -16.18
N GLU A 155 -5.07 -2.41 -16.99
CA GLU A 155 -4.15 -1.95 -18.03
C GLU A 155 -3.01 -1.08 -17.44
N THR A 156 -2.21 -1.68 -16.56
CA THR A 156 -0.98 -1.09 -16.00
C THR A 156 0.23 -1.92 -16.41
N LYS A 157 1.42 -1.31 -16.40
CA LYS A 157 2.67 -2.01 -16.74
C LYS A 157 3.03 -3.10 -15.73
N GLY A 158 2.60 -2.95 -14.47
CA GLY A 158 2.79 -3.92 -13.41
C GLY A 158 1.48 -4.20 -12.68
N THR A 159 0.83 -5.31 -13.00
CA THR A 159 -0.30 -5.83 -12.21
C THR A 159 0.25 -6.69 -11.07
N GLY A 160 -0.34 -6.59 -9.88
CA GLY A 160 0.10 -7.40 -8.74
C GLY A 160 -0.25 -6.81 -7.39
N VAL A 161 0.26 -7.47 -6.36
CA VAL A 161 0.13 -7.03 -4.96
C VAL A 161 1.41 -6.30 -4.56
N TYR A 162 1.23 -5.11 -4.01
CA TYR A 162 2.32 -4.24 -3.56
C TYR A 162 2.21 -3.98 -2.07
N GLU A 163 3.34 -3.93 -1.41
CA GLU A 163 3.41 -3.52 0.00
C GLU A 163 3.39 -1.99 0.11
N LEU A 164 2.63 -1.51 1.09
CA LEU A 164 2.55 -0.10 1.39
C LEU A 164 3.72 0.28 2.31
N GLU A 165 4.54 1.21 1.87
CA GLU A 165 5.57 1.81 2.71
C GLU A 165 4.97 3.01 3.46
N GLY A 166 4.73 2.84 4.74
CA GLY A 166 4.12 3.88 5.58
C GLY A 166 2.60 3.74 5.76
N ASP A 167 2.01 4.76 6.35
CA ASP A 167 0.60 4.70 6.81
C ASP A 167 -0.42 5.15 5.75
N ARG A 168 0.04 5.70 4.62
CA ARG A 168 -0.83 6.30 3.60
C ARG A 168 -0.24 6.22 2.21
N MET A 169 -1.12 6.04 1.24
CA MET A 169 -0.80 6.14 -0.17
C MET A 169 -1.99 6.75 -0.91
N ASN A 170 -1.74 7.60 -1.87
CA ASN A 170 -2.77 8.05 -2.78
C ASN A 170 -2.81 7.18 -4.05
N VAL A 171 -3.90 7.26 -4.80
CA VAL A 171 -4.10 6.45 -6.02
C VAL A 171 -2.99 6.69 -7.05
N ILE A 172 -2.51 7.94 -7.17
CA ILE A 172 -1.46 8.29 -8.13
C ILE A 172 -0.14 7.60 -7.76
N GLN A 173 0.21 7.58 -6.47
CA GLN A 173 1.40 6.88 -5.98
C GLN A 173 1.29 5.37 -6.21
N ALA A 174 0.10 4.79 -6.00
CA ALA A 174 -0.15 3.36 -6.23
C ALA A 174 0.08 2.99 -7.70
N VAL A 175 -0.47 3.77 -8.63
CA VAL A 175 -0.30 3.57 -10.07
C VAL A 175 1.16 3.79 -10.50
N ALA A 176 1.81 4.84 -9.98
CA ALA A 176 3.22 5.11 -10.28
C ALA A 176 4.13 3.95 -9.82
N LYS A 177 3.86 3.37 -8.64
CA LYS A 177 4.60 2.19 -8.14
C LYS A 177 4.35 0.93 -9.00
N ALA A 178 3.17 0.83 -9.62
CA ALA A 178 2.85 -0.20 -10.61
C ALA A 178 3.44 0.06 -12.01
N GLY A 179 4.26 1.09 -12.18
CA GLY A 179 4.96 1.41 -13.44
C GLY A 179 4.12 2.18 -14.45
N ASP A 180 3.02 2.79 -14.01
CA ASP A 180 2.12 3.60 -14.82
C ASP A 180 1.14 2.79 -15.69
N PHE A 181 0.16 3.46 -16.29
CA PHE A 181 -0.81 2.88 -17.20
C PHE A 181 -0.20 2.51 -18.57
N ASN A 182 -0.77 1.51 -19.20
CA ASN A 182 -0.49 1.20 -20.61
C ASN A 182 -1.12 2.26 -21.53
N LYS A 183 -0.61 2.36 -22.77
CA LYS A 183 -1.15 3.30 -23.76
C LYS A 183 -2.61 3.04 -24.15
N THR A 184 -3.09 1.84 -23.88
CA THR A 184 -4.46 1.38 -24.15
C THR A 184 -5.40 1.59 -22.99
N ALA A 185 -4.90 2.05 -21.83
CA ALA A 185 -5.71 2.23 -20.63
C ALA A 185 -6.70 3.40 -20.79
N GLU A 186 -7.88 3.23 -20.22
CA GLU A 186 -8.88 4.28 -20.07
C GLU A 186 -8.66 5.00 -18.75
N LEU A 187 -8.02 6.16 -18.79
CA LEU A 187 -7.63 6.92 -17.59
C LEU A 187 -8.83 7.55 -16.85
N ASP A 188 -9.95 7.67 -17.51
CA ASP A 188 -11.22 8.18 -16.98
C ASP A 188 -12.08 7.08 -16.32
N ASN A 189 -11.63 5.82 -16.38
CA ASN A 189 -12.34 4.67 -15.82
C ASN A 189 -11.46 3.92 -14.81
N VAL A 190 -11.09 4.58 -13.71
CA VAL A 190 -10.33 3.98 -12.61
C VAL A 190 -11.26 3.73 -11.44
N MET A 191 -11.37 2.45 -11.04
CA MET A 191 -12.16 2.04 -9.89
C MET A 191 -11.26 1.79 -8.67
N LEU A 192 -11.58 2.42 -7.55
CA LEU A 192 -10.98 2.13 -6.26
C LEU A 192 -11.95 1.28 -5.42
N ILE A 193 -11.51 0.07 -5.07
CA ILE A 193 -12.22 -0.79 -4.14
C ILE A 193 -11.50 -0.72 -2.80
N ARG A 194 -12.23 -0.39 -1.74
CA ARG A 194 -11.72 -0.28 -0.38
C ARG A 194 -12.70 -0.94 0.57
N GLU A 195 -12.19 -1.75 1.46
CA GLU A 195 -12.93 -2.24 2.60
C GLU A 195 -12.88 -1.22 3.73
N GLU A 196 -14.04 -0.86 4.28
CA GLU A 196 -14.17 0.07 5.39
C GLU A 196 -15.05 -0.60 6.46
N ASN A 197 -14.51 -0.74 7.67
CA ASN A 197 -15.21 -1.27 8.85
C ASN A 197 -15.57 -2.78 8.80
N GLY A 198 -14.83 -3.58 8.03
CA GLY A 198 -15.00 -5.04 7.97
C GLY A 198 -16.20 -5.50 7.16
#